data_e98a951f3b16a8675c64a99ad18ce00c
#
_entry.id   e98a951f3b16a8675c64a99ad18ce00c
#
_cell.length_a   1.000
_cell.length_b   1.000
_cell.length_c   1.000
_cell.angle_alpha   90.00
_cell.angle_beta   90.00
_cell.angle_gamma   90.00
#
_symmetry.space_group_name_H-M   'P 1'
#
loop_
_entity.id
_entity.type
_entity.pdbx_description
1 polymer ?
#
loop_
_entity_poly.entity_id
_entity_poly.type
_entity_poly.pdbx_seq_one_letter_code
_entity_poly.pdbx_strand_id
1 'polypeptide(L)'
;MRIFWILGLVLILASCKITRKTSSSASNYANYQENLSSSLPKYPDYRAVMNSKSSIESAESTEAIDGQLNQVQASLISKNKSEPYFSGYSVLVYSGIDRNKAFKTRDDLAMNFPDLTPEMQYQQPRYLVKVGKFAHKIEAQKSFAEVKTQFPTARIIQDRFQREEFKTLNELN
;
A
#
# COMPACT_ATOMS: atom_id res chain seq x y z
N MET A 1 -17.95 40.90 48.14
CA MET A 1 -17.51 40.33 46.86
C MET A 1 -16.61 39.09 46.98
N ARG A 2 -15.68 39.03 47.94
CA ARG A 2 -14.78 37.85 48.12
C ARG A 2 -15.49 36.54 48.50
N ILE A 3 -16.57 36.62 49.28
CA ILE A 3 -17.35 35.47 49.75
C ILE A 3 -18.10 34.78 48.60
N PHE A 4 -18.61 35.53 47.61
CA PHE A 4 -19.28 34.99 46.41
C PHE A 4 -18.32 34.22 45.51
N TRP A 5 -17.05 34.63 45.46
CA TRP A 5 -16.03 33.93 44.69
C TRP A 5 -15.66 32.57 45.31
N ILE A 6 -15.60 32.53 46.65
CA ILE A 6 -15.34 31.28 47.36
C ILE A 6 -16.49 30.30 47.24
N LEU A 7 -17.74 30.80 47.31
CA LEU A 7 -18.94 29.99 47.16
C LEU A 7 -19.04 29.42 45.73
N GLY A 8 -18.70 30.17 44.71
CA GLY A 8 -18.63 29.72 43.31
C GLY A 8 -17.59 28.65 43.10
N LEU A 9 -16.41 28.77 43.74
CA LEU A 9 -15.33 27.76 43.60
C LEU A 9 -15.72 26.41 44.26
N VAL A 10 -16.43 26.44 45.38
CA VAL A 10 -16.90 25.25 46.08
C VAL A 10 -17.96 24.49 45.26
N LEU A 11 -18.82 25.23 44.55
CA LEU A 11 -19.86 24.65 43.71
C LEU A 11 -19.25 23.91 42.48
N ILE A 12 -18.15 24.40 41.94
CA ILE A 12 -17.44 23.77 40.80
C ILE A 12 -16.78 22.44 41.23
N LEU A 13 -16.27 22.36 42.46
CA LEU A 13 -15.63 21.16 42.96
C LEU A 13 -16.63 20.04 43.35
N ALA A 14 -17.90 20.35 43.57
CA ALA A 14 -18.94 19.38 43.89
C ALA A 14 -19.52 18.65 42.64
N SER A 15 -19.22 19.14 41.43
CA SER A 15 -19.79 18.61 40.18
C SER A 15 -19.11 17.32 39.65
N CYS A 16 -18.06 16.83 40.28
CA CYS A 16 -17.29 15.70 39.73
C CYS A 16 -17.58 14.34 40.40
N LYS A 17 -18.81 14.04 40.82
CA LYS A 17 -19.17 12.70 41.31
C LYS A 17 -20.44 12.14 40.68
N ILE A 18 -20.54 12.17 39.35
CA ILE A 18 -21.42 11.27 38.62
C ILE A 18 -20.55 10.21 37.95
N THR A 19 -19.91 9.37 38.73
CA THR A 19 -19.54 8.05 38.25
C THR A 19 -20.86 7.26 38.15
N ARG A 20 -21.43 7.23 36.95
CA ARG A 20 -22.42 6.17 36.62
C ARG A 20 -21.71 4.84 36.90
N LYS A 21 -22.13 4.15 37.94
CA LYS A 21 -21.89 2.71 38.06
C LYS A 21 -22.50 2.08 36.83
N THR A 22 -21.70 1.92 35.78
CA THR A 22 -22.00 0.93 34.77
C THR A 22 -21.96 -0.37 35.53
N SER A 23 -23.11 -0.87 35.93
CA SER A 23 -23.22 -2.22 36.44
C SER A 23 -22.69 -3.10 35.31
N SER A 24 -21.46 -3.54 35.45
CA SER A 24 -20.86 -4.43 34.49
C SER A 24 -21.68 -5.71 34.58
N SER A 25 -22.52 -5.94 33.61
CA SER A 25 -23.20 -7.22 33.40
C SER A 25 -22.20 -8.39 33.27
N ALA A 26 -20.91 -8.05 33.21
CA ALA A 26 -19.83 -9.03 33.18
C ALA A 26 -19.84 -9.98 34.37
N SER A 27 -20.27 -9.54 35.56
CA SER A 27 -20.40 -10.43 36.74
C SER A 27 -21.48 -11.48 36.56
N ASN A 28 -22.53 -11.19 35.79
CA ASN A 28 -23.61 -12.12 35.52
C ASN A 28 -23.22 -13.24 34.54
N TYR A 29 -22.16 -13.02 33.78
CA TYR A 29 -21.65 -13.99 32.81
C TYR A 29 -20.38 -14.70 33.27
N ALA A 30 -19.87 -14.39 34.48
CA ALA A 30 -18.63 -15.00 35.01
C ALA A 30 -18.72 -16.53 35.12
N ASN A 31 -19.93 -17.09 35.33
CA ASN A 31 -20.18 -18.52 35.42
C ASN A 31 -20.89 -19.09 34.17
N TYR A 32 -21.05 -18.27 33.12
CA TYR A 32 -21.67 -18.73 31.89
C TYR A 32 -20.68 -19.59 31.12
N GLN A 33 -21.00 -20.88 31.01
CA GLN A 33 -20.26 -21.84 30.19
C GLN A 33 -21.20 -22.41 29.15
N GLU A 34 -21.04 -22.02 27.93
CA GLU A 34 -21.76 -22.57 26.79
C GLU A 34 -20.99 -23.74 26.20
N ASN A 35 -21.64 -24.89 26.09
CA ASN A 35 -21.05 -26.03 25.42
C ASN A 35 -21.26 -25.92 23.91
N LEU A 36 -20.27 -25.38 23.22
CA LEU A 36 -20.29 -25.19 21.76
C LEU A 36 -19.93 -26.48 20.98
N SER A 37 -19.67 -27.60 21.67
CA SER A 37 -19.22 -28.83 21.00
C SER A 37 -20.21 -29.34 19.95
N SER A 38 -21.50 -29.09 20.13
CA SER A 38 -22.53 -29.48 19.16
C SER A 38 -22.62 -28.55 17.94
N SER A 39 -22.20 -27.32 18.11
CA SER A 39 -22.21 -26.29 17.02
C SER A 39 -20.90 -26.25 16.23
N LEU A 40 -19.84 -26.90 16.75
CA LEU A 40 -18.58 -26.97 16.02
C LEU A 40 -18.74 -27.88 14.79
N PRO A 41 -18.26 -27.41 13.61
CA PRO A 41 -18.26 -28.26 12.43
C PRO A 41 -17.35 -29.46 12.67
N LYS A 42 -17.87 -30.66 12.38
CA LYS A 42 -17.08 -31.90 12.45
C LYS A 42 -16.13 -31.92 11.25
N TYR A 43 -14.88 -31.63 11.49
CA TYR A 43 -13.83 -31.80 10.48
C TYR A 43 -13.45 -33.28 10.38
N PRO A 44 -13.10 -33.74 9.17
CA PRO A 44 -12.49 -35.05 8.98
C PRO A 44 -11.21 -35.19 9.80
N ASP A 45 -10.96 -36.36 10.35
CA ASP A 45 -9.66 -36.63 10.98
C ASP A 45 -8.55 -36.69 9.91
N TYR A 46 -7.92 -35.57 9.67
CA TYR A 46 -6.85 -35.46 8.68
C TYR A 46 -5.62 -36.31 9.03
N ARG A 47 -5.41 -36.68 10.30
CA ARG A 47 -4.33 -37.59 10.69
C ARG A 47 -4.61 -39.01 10.20
N ALA A 48 -5.85 -39.47 10.33
CA ALA A 48 -6.27 -40.76 9.78
C ALA A 48 -6.15 -40.78 8.25
N VAL A 49 -6.52 -39.68 7.59
CA VAL A 49 -6.38 -39.52 6.14
C VAL A 49 -4.89 -39.47 5.72
N MET A 50 -4.03 -38.80 6.47
CA MET A 50 -2.59 -38.76 6.19
C MET A 50 -1.93 -40.13 6.38
N ASN A 51 -2.33 -40.89 7.40
CA ASN A 51 -1.80 -42.25 7.65
C ASN A 51 -2.32 -43.27 6.63
N SER A 52 -3.53 -43.07 6.08
CA SER A 52 -4.05 -43.88 4.98
C SER A 52 -3.46 -43.53 3.62
N LYS A 53 -2.91 -42.33 3.47
CA LYS A 53 -2.25 -41.86 2.24
C LYS A 53 -0.89 -42.52 1.99
N SER A 54 -0.32 -43.25 2.94
CA SER A 54 0.89 -44.04 2.68
C SER A 54 0.64 -45.24 1.75
N SER A 55 -0.61 -45.52 1.38
CA SER A 55 -1.02 -46.55 0.43
C SER A 55 -1.86 -46.03 -0.72
N ILE A 56 -1.91 -44.70 -0.93
CA ILE A 56 -2.37 -44.15 -2.19
C ILE A 56 -1.21 -44.24 -3.17
N GLU A 57 -1.04 -45.46 -3.69
CA GLU A 57 -0.57 -45.68 -5.05
C GLU A 57 -1.12 -44.54 -5.90
N SER A 58 -0.21 -43.85 -6.58
CA SER A 58 -0.49 -42.78 -7.51
C SER A 58 -1.92 -42.84 -8.05
N ALA A 59 -2.82 -42.05 -7.46
CA ALA A 59 -3.97 -41.60 -8.22
C ALA A 59 -3.35 -41.07 -9.50
N GLU A 60 -3.59 -41.78 -10.61
CA GLU A 60 -3.26 -41.30 -11.96
C GLU A 60 -3.57 -39.82 -11.95
N SER A 61 -2.52 -39.05 -12.07
CA SER A 61 -2.60 -37.61 -12.05
C SER A 61 -3.64 -37.23 -13.10
N THR A 62 -4.82 -36.82 -12.63
CA THR A 62 -5.66 -35.96 -13.44
C THR A 62 -4.68 -34.95 -14.01
N GLU A 63 -4.38 -35.10 -15.30
CA GLU A 63 -3.33 -34.49 -16.09
C GLU A 63 -2.77 -33.26 -15.38
N ALA A 64 -1.59 -33.42 -14.76
CA ALA A 64 -0.97 -32.32 -14.04
C ALA A 64 -0.76 -31.21 -15.06
N ILE A 65 -1.56 -30.14 -14.99
CA ILE A 65 -1.48 -28.98 -15.89
C ILE A 65 -0.18 -28.20 -15.73
N ASP A 66 0.72 -28.69 -14.86
CA ASP A 66 2.02 -28.08 -14.57
C ASP A 66 2.85 -27.87 -15.83
N GLY A 67 2.84 -28.84 -16.76
CA GLY A 67 3.53 -28.71 -18.04
C GLY A 67 2.99 -27.55 -18.88
N GLN A 68 1.68 -27.40 -18.95
CA GLN A 68 1.02 -26.32 -19.68
C GLN A 68 1.24 -24.96 -18.98
N LEU A 69 1.16 -24.95 -17.64
CA LEU A 69 1.43 -23.78 -16.83
C LEU A 69 2.85 -23.27 -17.02
N ASN A 70 3.85 -24.17 -16.99
CA ASN A 70 5.25 -23.83 -17.24
C ASN A 70 5.47 -23.25 -18.64
N GLN A 71 4.81 -23.79 -19.66
CA GLN A 71 4.88 -23.23 -21.03
C GLN A 71 4.29 -21.83 -21.10
N VAL A 72 3.10 -21.62 -20.51
CA VAL A 72 2.47 -20.30 -20.46
C VAL A 72 3.35 -19.32 -19.70
N GLN A 73 3.88 -19.72 -18.56
CA GLN A 73 4.80 -18.90 -17.77
C GLN A 73 6.07 -18.51 -18.56
N ALA A 74 6.71 -19.47 -19.23
CA ALA A 74 7.88 -19.21 -20.06
C ALA A 74 7.55 -18.25 -21.23
N SER A 75 6.42 -18.42 -21.86
CA SER A 75 5.96 -17.53 -22.96
C SER A 75 5.68 -16.10 -22.47
N LEU A 76 5.05 -15.94 -21.29
CA LEU A 76 4.80 -14.64 -20.68
C LEU A 76 6.11 -13.95 -20.26
N ILE A 77 7.06 -14.70 -19.69
CA ILE A 77 8.37 -14.17 -19.32
C ILE A 77 9.10 -13.68 -20.58
N SER A 78 9.11 -14.48 -21.65
CA SER A 78 9.73 -14.11 -22.92
C SER A 78 9.10 -12.87 -23.52
N LYS A 79 7.76 -12.82 -23.57
CA LYS A 79 7.01 -11.65 -24.04
C LYS A 79 7.31 -10.41 -23.20
N ASN A 80 7.26 -10.53 -21.87
CA ASN A 80 7.52 -9.39 -20.98
C ASN A 80 8.95 -8.88 -21.10
N LYS A 81 9.92 -9.78 -21.34
CA LYS A 81 11.33 -9.40 -21.57
C LYS A 81 11.54 -8.70 -22.92
N SER A 82 10.77 -9.04 -23.94
CA SER A 82 10.89 -8.42 -25.27
C SER A 82 10.22 -7.04 -25.35
N GLU A 83 9.37 -6.70 -24.38
CA GLU A 83 8.71 -5.38 -24.36
C GLU A 83 9.65 -4.28 -23.81
N PRO A 84 9.96 -3.23 -24.62
CA PRO A 84 10.89 -2.20 -24.21
C PRO A 84 10.35 -1.24 -23.14
N TYR A 85 9.04 -1.28 -22.89
CA TYR A 85 8.38 -0.40 -21.93
C TYR A 85 7.59 -1.20 -20.92
N PHE A 86 7.46 -0.66 -19.70
CA PHE A 86 6.53 -1.15 -18.70
C PHE A 86 5.70 0.00 -18.12
N SER A 87 4.48 -0.33 -17.70
CA SER A 87 3.60 0.61 -17.02
C SER A 87 3.87 0.60 -15.53
N GLY A 88 3.90 1.78 -14.92
CA GLY A 88 4.11 1.94 -13.50
C GLY A 88 3.54 3.26 -13.00
N TYR A 89 4.12 3.79 -11.93
CA TYR A 89 3.66 5.00 -11.27
C TYR A 89 4.83 5.94 -11.03
N SER A 90 4.56 7.25 -11.09
CA SER A 90 5.48 8.28 -10.62
C SER A 90 4.73 9.37 -9.86
N VAL A 91 5.46 10.19 -9.12
CA VAL A 91 4.90 11.35 -8.43
C VAL A 91 5.10 12.57 -9.31
N LEU A 92 4.02 13.12 -9.86
CA LEU A 92 4.00 14.36 -10.61
C LEU A 92 3.96 15.53 -9.62
N VAL A 93 4.97 16.37 -9.64
CA VAL A 93 5.11 17.51 -8.72
C VAL A 93 4.69 18.80 -9.38
N TYR A 94 5.06 18.99 -10.65
CA TYR A 94 4.69 20.16 -11.43
C TYR A 94 4.15 19.77 -12.81
N SER A 95 3.12 20.50 -13.25
CA SER A 95 2.59 20.41 -14.62
C SER A 95 2.11 21.79 -15.05
N GLY A 96 2.82 22.45 -15.94
CA GLY A 96 2.48 23.77 -16.41
C GLY A 96 3.26 24.18 -17.67
N ILE A 97 2.90 25.31 -18.25
CA ILE A 97 3.52 25.85 -19.47
C ILE A 97 4.80 26.66 -19.19
N ASP A 98 5.02 27.03 -17.93
CA ASP A 98 6.16 27.86 -17.54
C ASP A 98 7.40 27.00 -17.34
N ARG A 99 8.35 27.15 -18.26
CA ARG A 99 9.62 26.44 -18.25
C ARG A 99 10.45 26.76 -17.00
N ASN A 100 10.52 28.04 -16.63
CA ASN A 100 11.35 28.47 -15.50
C ASN A 100 10.88 27.91 -14.18
N LYS A 101 9.56 27.85 -13.99
CA LYS A 101 8.95 27.19 -12.82
C LYS A 101 9.25 25.70 -12.80
N ALA A 102 9.24 25.03 -13.96
CA ALA A 102 9.58 23.62 -14.05
C ALA A 102 11.03 23.35 -13.63
N PHE A 103 11.99 24.16 -14.15
CA PHE A 103 13.39 24.05 -13.76
C PHE A 103 13.59 24.31 -12.26
N LYS A 104 13.01 25.40 -11.76
CA LYS A 104 13.08 25.70 -10.32
C LYS A 104 12.53 24.55 -9.47
N THR A 105 11.36 24.02 -9.83
CA THR A 105 10.77 22.89 -9.11
C THR A 105 11.67 21.65 -9.14
N ARG A 106 12.31 21.36 -10.25
CA ARG A 106 13.28 20.25 -10.38
C ARG A 106 14.48 20.47 -9.44
N ASP A 107 15.03 21.67 -9.44
CA ASP A 107 16.21 22.02 -8.65
C ASP A 107 15.88 22.04 -7.15
N ASP A 108 14.71 22.56 -6.76
CA ASP A 108 14.20 22.53 -5.39
C ASP A 108 13.99 21.08 -4.92
N LEU A 109 13.48 20.19 -5.80
CA LEU A 109 13.35 18.76 -5.49
C LEU A 109 14.70 18.08 -5.29
N ALA A 110 15.67 18.34 -6.16
CA ALA A 110 17.00 17.75 -6.06
C ALA A 110 17.73 18.18 -4.77
N MET A 111 17.51 19.42 -4.32
CA MET A 111 18.10 19.92 -3.07
C MET A 111 17.42 19.37 -1.82
N ASN A 112 16.09 19.31 -1.82
CA ASN A 112 15.33 18.93 -0.62
C ASN A 112 15.15 17.42 -0.47
N PHE A 113 15.21 16.68 -1.58
CA PHE A 113 14.98 15.22 -1.62
C PHE A 113 16.09 14.55 -2.45
N PRO A 114 17.32 14.46 -1.94
CA PRO A 114 18.47 13.92 -2.69
C PRO A 114 18.31 12.45 -3.09
N ASP A 115 17.51 11.70 -2.34
CA ASP A 115 17.18 10.29 -2.63
C ASP A 115 16.24 10.11 -3.83
N LEU A 116 15.56 11.18 -4.24
CA LEU A 116 14.63 11.17 -5.36
C LEU A 116 15.26 11.84 -6.58
N THR A 117 15.39 11.12 -7.68
CA THR A 117 15.88 11.68 -8.93
C THR A 117 14.73 12.37 -9.66
N PRO A 118 14.71 13.72 -9.72
CA PRO A 118 13.69 14.45 -10.47
C PRO A 118 13.93 14.35 -11.96
N GLU A 119 12.90 14.01 -12.72
CA GLU A 119 12.90 13.95 -14.18
C GLU A 119 11.99 15.03 -14.73
N MET A 120 12.48 15.82 -15.69
CA MET A 120 11.69 16.84 -16.38
C MET A 120 11.40 16.37 -17.80
N GLN A 121 10.12 16.34 -18.15
CA GLN A 121 9.64 15.97 -19.46
C GLN A 121 8.84 17.12 -20.08
N TYR A 122 9.11 17.44 -21.35
CA TYR A 122 8.26 18.34 -22.11
C TYR A 122 7.22 17.52 -22.90
N GLN A 123 5.97 17.73 -22.54
CA GLN A 123 4.84 17.15 -23.25
C GLN A 123 3.93 18.28 -23.72
N GLN A 124 4.09 18.65 -24.96
CA GLN A 124 3.52 19.83 -25.57
C GLN A 124 2.04 20.05 -25.19
N PRO A 125 1.63 21.23 -24.68
CA PRO A 125 2.43 22.44 -24.42
C PRO A 125 3.02 22.55 -22.99
N ARG A 126 3.06 21.47 -22.22
CA ARG A 126 3.37 21.47 -20.78
C ARG A 126 4.73 20.88 -20.47
N TYR A 127 5.36 21.47 -19.45
CA TYR A 127 6.48 20.88 -18.74
C TYR A 127 5.97 20.09 -17.56
N LEU A 128 6.44 18.86 -17.44
CA LEU A 128 6.11 17.95 -16.34
C LEU A 128 7.38 17.70 -15.54
N VAL A 129 7.32 17.84 -14.22
CA VAL A 129 8.38 17.42 -13.31
C VAL A 129 7.87 16.27 -12.48
N LYS A 130 8.53 15.13 -12.62
CA LYS A 130 8.15 13.86 -12.00
C LYS A 130 9.30 13.33 -11.17
N VAL A 131 9.01 12.55 -10.13
CA VAL A 131 10.01 11.87 -9.31
C VAL A 131 9.65 10.42 -9.11
N GLY A 132 10.67 9.57 -9.13
CA GLY A 132 10.58 8.14 -8.89
C GLY A 132 9.96 7.36 -10.05
N LYS A 133 10.33 6.08 -10.13
CA LYS A 133 9.78 5.08 -11.06
C LYS A 133 9.38 3.87 -10.23
N PHE A 134 8.09 3.69 -10.02
CA PHE A 134 7.55 2.67 -9.13
C PHE A 134 6.72 1.68 -9.94
N ALA A 135 6.88 0.39 -9.67
CA ALA A 135 6.06 -0.65 -10.30
C ALA A 135 4.63 -0.61 -9.74
N HIS A 136 4.49 -0.36 -8.45
CA HIS A 136 3.19 -0.35 -7.78
C HIS A 136 2.88 1.00 -7.13
N LYS A 137 1.58 1.35 -7.14
CA LYS A 137 1.09 2.61 -6.56
C LYS A 137 1.44 2.74 -5.06
N ILE A 138 1.48 1.62 -4.34
CA ILE A 138 1.80 1.62 -2.91
C ILE A 138 3.24 2.06 -2.65
N GLU A 139 4.18 1.71 -3.52
CA GLU A 139 5.58 2.13 -3.43
C GLU A 139 5.73 3.64 -3.63
N ALA A 140 4.96 4.21 -4.57
CA ALA A 140 4.92 5.64 -4.83
C ALA A 140 4.36 6.44 -3.64
N GLN A 141 3.58 5.82 -2.76
CA GLN A 141 2.87 6.49 -1.67
C GLN A 141 3.82 7.11 -0.64
N LYS A 142 4.94 6.44 -0.36
CA LYS A 142 5.97 6.96 0.56
C LYS A 142 6.55 8.26 0.03
N SER A 143 7.11 8.24 -1.17
CA SER A 143 7.72 9.42 -1.81
C SER A 143 6.69 10.53 -2.05
N PHE A 144 5.44 10.17 -2.36
CA PHE A 144 4.35 11.14 -2.47
C PHE A 144 4.08 11.86 -1.14
N ALA A 145 4.02 11.14 -0.03
CA ALA A 145 3.77 11.74 1.29
C ALA A 145 4.89 12.71 1.69
N GLU A 146 6.15 12.35 1.42
CA GLU A 146 7.32 13.19 1.67
C GLU A 146 7.29 14.46 0.82
N VAL A 147 7.11 14.32 -0.50
CA VAL A 147 7.11 15.45 -1.45
C VAL A 147 5.93 16.38 -1.23
N LYS A 148 4.75 15.84 -0.88
CA LYS A 148 3.53 16.62 -0.72
C LYS A 148 3.60 17.65 0.43
N THR A 149 4.48 17.46 1.38
CA THR A 149 4.70 18.42 2.49
C THR A 149 5.19 19.77 1.98
N GLN A 150 6.05 19.77 0.95
CA GLN A 150 6.60 20.99 0.33
C GLN A 150 5.88 21.37 -0.97
N PHE A 151 5.36 20.38 -1.70
CA PHE A 151 4.65 20.57 -2.97
C PHE A 151 3.20 20.08 -2.88
N PRO A 152 2.26 20.90 -2.39
CA PRO A 152 0.86 20.50 -2.17
C PRO A 152 0.13 20.04 -3.44
N THR A 153 0.61 20.47 -4.62
CA THR A 153 0.07 20.08 -5.93
C THR A 153 0.51 18.70 -6.39
N ALA A 154 1.45 18.07 -5.67
CA ALA A 154 1.95 16.74 -6.02
C ALA A 154 0.82 15.71 -6.04
N ARG A 155 0.92 14.75 -6.97
CA ARG A 155 -0.02 13.64 -7.13
C ARG A 155 0.65 12.43 -7.75
N ILE A 156 0.19 11.25 -7.41
CA ILE A 156 0.61 10.01 -8.05
C ILE A 156 -0.09 9.91 -9.40
N ILE A 157 0.68 9.66 -10.45
CA ILE A 157 0.18 9.41 -11.80
C ILE A 157 0.63 8.04 -12.29
N GLN A 158 -0.15 7.46 -13.20
CA GLN A 158 0.31 6.32 -13.98
C GLN A 158 1.25 6.82 -15.06
N ASP A 159 2.36 6.12 -15.25
CA ASP A 159 3.40 6.50 -16.22
C ASP A 159 3.93 5.26 -16.93
N ARG A 160 4.66 5.48 -18.02
CA ARG A 160 5.25 4.43 -18.82
C ARG A 160 6.76 4.64 -18.91
N PHE A 161 7.50 3.62 -18.47
CA PHE A 161 8.96 3.69 -18.37
C PHE A 161 9.62 2.80 -19.41
N GLN A 162 10.70 3.28 -20.02
CA GLN A 162 11.56 2.47 -20.82
C GLN A 162 12.47 1.64 -19.91
N ARG A 163 12.62 0.36 -20.23
CA ARG A 163 13.56 -0.52 -19.53
C ARG A 163 15.00 -0.11 -19.86
N GLU A 164 15.86 -0.15 -18.86
CA GLU A 164 17.28 0.26 -19.02
C GLU A 164 17.99 -0.56 -20.11
N GLU A 165 17.65 -1.88 -20.20
CA GLU A 165 18.21 -2.80 -21.19
C GLU A 165 18.01 -2.32 -22.66
N PHE A 166 16.95 -1.56 -22.92
CA PHE A 166 16.63 -1.02 -24.24
C PHE A 166 17.13 0.41 -24.48
N LYS A 167 17.63 1.10 -23.43
CA LYS A 167 18.20 2.45 -23.60
C LYS A 167 19.55 2.38 -24.32
N THR A 168 20.40 1.44 -23.93
CA THR A 168 21.73 1.27 -24.48
C THR A 168 21.73 0.94 -25.97
N LEU A 169 20.68 0.27 -26.48
CA LEU A 169 20.54 -0.05 -27.89
C LEU A 169 20.19 1.16 -28.75
N ASN A 170 19.50 2.13 -28.19
CA ASN A 170 19.11 3.37 -28.92
C ASN A 170 20.22 4.44 -28.91
N GLU A 171 21.19 4.35 -28.00
CA GLU A 171 22.34 5.26 -27.94
C GLU A 171 23.48 4.83 -28.88
N LEU A 172 23.42 3.59 -29.40
CA LEU A 172 24.43 3.02 -30.31
C LEU A 172 24.07 3.16 -31.80
N ASN A 173 22.90 3.70 -32.16
CA ASN A 173 22.42 4.00 -33.49
C ASN A 173 22.23 5.50 -33.70
#